data_e3356896f183e8ab75f9510c2afaae80
#
_entry.id   e3356896f183e8ab75f9510c2afaae80
#
_cell.length_a   1.000
_cell.length_b   1.000
_cell.length_c   1.000
_cell.angle_alpha   90.00
_cell.angle_beta   90.00
_cell.angle_gamma   90.00
#
_symmetry.space_group_name_H-M   'P 1'
#
loop_
_entity.id
_entity.type
_entity.pdbx_description
1 polymer ?
#
loop_
_entity_poly.entity_id
_entity_poly.type
_entity_poly.pdbx_seq_one_letter_code
_entity_poly.pdbx_strand_id
1 'polypeptide(L)'
;DFGNANLVIAVPDDWIDVQTIADLEEVSFDIRSKRNTRLRVATKYPNLTNDFLISKGVTQYKIISSLGATETYPFIGSSEIITDITSTGKTLADNNLRVLKDGFILKSSACMLVSKKSLRNKRKSKMLSFFLKDKKETNLENEN
;
A
#
# COMPACT_ATOMS: atom_id res chain seq x y z
N ASP A 1 18.24 -3.76 -2.36
CA ASP A 1 17.02 -3.37 -1.62
C ASP A 1 16.29 -4.62 -1.12
N PHE A 2 15.93 -4.64 0.15
CA PHE A 2 15.27 -5.79 0.77
C PHE A 2 13.89 -5.40 1.28
N GLY A 3 12.89 -6.29 1.04
CA GLY A 3 11.53 -6.08 1.51
C GLY A 3 10.88 -4.84 0.89
N ASN A 4 11.10 -4.61 -0.40
CA ASN A 4 10.41 -3.54 -1.12
C ASN A 4 8.91 -3.81 -1.14
N ALA A 5 8.15 -2.81 -0.78
CA ALA A 5 6.71 -2.83 -0.84
C ALA A 5 6.19 -1.41 -1.18
N ASN A 6 5.04 -1.36 -1.79
CA ASN A 6 4.40 -0.12 -2.19
C ASN A 6 3.04 0.01 -1.50
N LEU A 7 2.76 1.17 -0.94
CA LEU A 7 1.42 1.52 -0.51
C LEU A 7 0.66 2.05 -1.73
N VAL A 8 -0.46 1.40 -2.06
CA VAL A 8 -1.20 1.67 -3.28
C VAL A 8 -2.70 1.77 -3.05
N ILE A 9 -3.41 2.46 -3.95
CA ILE A 9 -4.87 2.38 -4.04
C ILE A 9 -5.23 1.25 -5.00
N ALA A 10 -6.09 0.33 -4.53
CA ALA A 10 -6.63 -0.76 -5.32
C ALA A 10 -8.15 -0.71 -5.37
N VAL A 11 -8.67 -1.01 -6.54
CA VAL A 11 -10.10 -1.05 -6.87
C VAL A 11 -10.50 -2.43 -7.35
N PRO A 12 -11.78 -2.83 -7.28
CA PRO A 12 -12.26 -4.06 -7.89
C PRO A 12 -11.92 -4.16 -9.38
N ASP A 13 -11.56 -5.34 -9.85
CA ASP A 13 -11.19 -5.58 -11.26
C ASP A 13 -12.35 -5.30 -12.22
N ASP A 14 -13.58 -5.50 -11.77
CA ASP A 14 -14.82 -5.26 -12.56
C ASP A 14 -15.14 -3.76 -12.74
N TRP A 15 -14.42 -2.87 -12.05
CA TRP A 15 -14.52 -1.41 -12.27
C TRP A 15 -13.70 -0.99 -13.50
N ILE A 16 -14.07 -1.50 -14.67
CA ILE A 16 -13.31 -1.40 -15.94
C ILE A 16 -12.99 0.06 -16.31
N ASP A 17 -13.93 0.97 -16.08
CA ASP A 17 -13.82 2.39 -16.45
C ASP A 17 -13.00 3.23 -15.46
N VAL A 18 -12.64 2.66 -14.28
CA VAL A 18 -11.88 3.38 -13.25
C VAL A 18 -10.42 3.01 -13.36
N GLN A 19 -9.63 3.74 -14.13
CA GLN A 19 -8.21 3.48 -14.38
C GLN A 19 -7.27 4.38 -13.60
N THR A 20 -7.72 5.59 -13.27
CA THR A 20 -6.94 6.65 -12.62
C THR A 20 -7.64 7.19 -11.38
N ILE A 21 -6.95 8.03 -10.61
CA ILE A 21 -7.55 8.73 -9.47
C ILE A 21 -8.60 9.75 -9.93
N ALA A 22 -8.46 10.32 -11.13
CA ALA A 22 -9.48 11.20 -11.70
C ALA A 22 -10.80 10.45 -11.94
N ASP A 23 -10.74 9.25 -12.53
CA ASP A 23 -11.93 8.40 -12.70
C ASP A 23 -12.55 8.02 -11.34
N LEU A 24 -11.69 7.77 -10.33
CA LEU A 24 -12.13 7.48 -8.96
C LEU A 24 -12.89 8.66 -8.34
N GLU A 25 -12.45 9.90 -8.58
CA GLU A 25 -13.14 11.11 -8.15
C GLU A 25 -14.55 11.19 -8.75
N GLU A 26 -14.69 10.94 -10.07
CA GLU A 26 -15.99 10.92 -10.74
C GLU A 26 -16.92 9.87 -10.13
N VAL A 27 -16.44 8.65 -9.90
CA VAL A 27 -17.20 7.58 -9.24
C VAL A 27 -17.59 7.98 -7.83
N SER A 28 -16.72 8.68 -7.09
CA SER A 28 -17.02 9.13 -5.72
C SER A 28 -18.18 10.11 -5.68
N PHE A 29 -18.26 11.03 -6.64
CA PHE A 29 -19.40 11.93 -6.84
C PHE A 29 -20.68 11.20 -7.25
N ASP A 30 -20.56 10.24 -8.14
CA ASP A 30 -21.68 9.40 -8.57
C ASP A 30 -22.30 8.62 -7.39
N ILE A 31 -21.47 7.99 -6.57
CA ILE A 31 -21.91 7.31 -5.35
C ILE A 31 -22.59 8.30 -4.41
N ARG A 32 -22.01 9.49 -4.23
CA ARG A 32 -22.59 10.52 -3.38
C ARG A 32 -23.93 10.99 -3.87
N SER A 33 -24.08 11.27 -5.16
CA SER A 33 -25.32 11.77 -5.76
C SER A 33 -26.44 10.72 -5.81
N LYS A 34 -26.10 9.47 -6.17
CA LYS A 34 -27.08 8.40 -6.39
C LYS A 34 -27.48 7.69 -5.09
N ARG A 35 -26.56 7.52 -4.15
CA ARG A 35 -26.76 6.71 -2.93
C ARG A 35 -26.76 7.56 -1.65
N ASN A 36 -26.50 8.86 -1.73
CA ASN A 36 -26.33 9.75 -0.59
C ASN A 36 -25.28 9.25 0.43
N THR A 37 -24.30 8.46 -0.02
CA THR A 37 -23.20 7.93 0.79
C THR A 37 -21.87 8.35 0.18
N ARG A 38 -20.79 8.31 0.95
CA ARG A 38 -19.45 8.56 0.44
C ARG A 38 -18.77 7.25 0.06
N LEU A 39 -17.88 7.30 -0.95
CA LEU A 39 -16.99 6.21 -1.29
C LEU A 39 -16.20 5.74 -0.06
N ARG A 40 -16.32 4.47 0.31
CA ARG A 40 -15.60 3.92 1.47
C ARG A 40 -14.25 3.36 1.03
N VAL A 41 -13.19 3.80 1.73
CA VAL A 41 -11.81 3.39 1.48
C VAL A 41 -11.28 2.66 2.71
N ALA A 42 -11.12 1.35 2.66
CA ALA A 42 -10.57 0.60 3.77
C ALA A 42 -9.04 0.64 3.77
N THR A 43 -8.44 0.87 4.93
CA THR A 43 -6.99 0.97 5.07
C THR A 43 -6.50 0.78 6.51
N LYS A 44 -5.25 0.31 6.64
CA LYS A 44 -4.45 0.35 7.89
C LYS A 44 -3.66 1.65 8.02
N TYR A 45 -3.64 2.48 6.98
CA TYR A 45 -2.80 3.69 6.87
C TYR A 45 -3.65 4.94 6.63
N PRO A 46 -4.56 5.30 7.58
CA PRO A 46 -5.56 6.35 7.35
C PRO A 46 -4.95 7.71 7.00
N ASN A 47 -3.88 8.11 7.69
CA ASN A 47 -3.25 9.42 7.45
C ASN A 47 -2.64 9.50 6.05
N LEU A 48 -1.82 8.51 5.66
CA LEU A 48 -1.18 8.49 4.34
C LEU A 48 -2.20 8.43 3.21
N THR A 49 -3.27 7.63 3.39
CA THR A 49 -4.36 7.53 2.43
C THR A 49 -5.10 8.85 2.29
N ASN A 50 -5.43 9.49 3.41
CA ASN A 50 -6.13 10.77 3.45
C ASN A 50 -5.31 11.88 2.77
N ASP A 51 -4.03 12.02 3.14
CA ASP A 51 -3.14 13.03 2.57
C ASP A 51 -3.00 12.86 1.05
N PHE A 52 -2.88 11.60 0.59
CA PHE A 52 -2.80 11.30 -0.83
C PHE A 52 -4.09 11.66 -1.56
N LEU A 53 -5.25 11.19 -1.10
CA LEU A 53 -6.54 11.46 -1.76
C LEU A 53 -6.85 12.95 -1.80
N ILE A 54 -6.60 13.70 -0.72
CA ILE A 54 -6.74 15.16 -0.70
C ILE A 54 -5.80 15.81 -1.71
N SER A 55 -4.53 15.40 -1.77
CA SER A 55 -3.55 15.96 -2.72
C SER A 55 -3.94 15.74 -4.18
N LYS A 56 -4.75 14.71 -4.45
CA LYS A 56 -5.28 14.35 -5.77
C LYS A 56 -6.66 14.94 -6.05
N GLY A 57 -7.24 15.68 -5.12
CA GLY A 57 -8.54 16.34 -5.27
C GLY A 57 -9.75 15.47 -5.01
N VAL A 58 -9.57 14.21 -4.58
CA VAL A 58 -10.69 13.34 -4.21
C VAL A 58 -11.33 13.85 -2.92
N THR A 59 -12.64 14.09 -2.92
CA THR A 59 -13.33 14.76 -1.81
C THR A 59 -14.50 13.96 -1.22
N GLN A 60 -15.17 13.12 -2.01
CA GLN A 60 -16.39 12.42 -1.61
C GLN A 60 -16.13 11.01 -1.08
N TYR A 61 -15.16 10.85 -0.18
CA TYR A 61 -14.81 9.56 0.42
C TYR A 61 -14.93 9.55 1.95
N LYS A 62 -14.86 8.35 2.51
CA LYS A 62 -14.80 8.07 3.95
C LYS A 62 -13.79 6.96 4.20
N ILE A 63 -12.86 7.19 5.11
CA ILE A 63 -11.90 6.17 5.56
C ILE A 63 -12.59 5.17 6.48
N ILE A 64 -12.37 3.89 6.20
CA ILE A 64 -12.76 2.75 7.04
C ILE A 64 -11.47 2.14 7.60
N SER A 65 -11.31 2.16 8.91
CA SER A 65 -10.14 1.57 9.55
C SER A 65 -10.18 0.04 9.41
N SER A 66 -9.14 -0.53 8.83
CA SER A 66 -8.96 -1.98 8.71
C SER A 66 -8.05 -2.49 9.82
N LEU A 67 -8.46 -3.57 10.48
CA LEU A 67 -7.67 -4.27 11.49
C LEU A 67 -6.85 -5.44 10.91
N GLY A 68 -7.13 -5.85 9.69
CA GLY A 68 -6.47 -6.95 8.99
C GLY A 68 -7.26 -7.40 7.76
N ALA A 69 -6.66 -8.22 6.90
CA ALA A 69 -7.25 -8.75 5.68
C ALA A 69 -7.98 -7.66 4.86
N THR A 70 -7.31 -6.51 4.67
CA THR A 70 -7.89 -5.32 4.01
C THR A 70 -8.40 -5.64 2.60
N GLU A 71 -7.71 -6.52 1.89
CA GLU A 71 -8.04 -7.00 0.54
C GLU A 71 -9.43 -7.67 0.45
N THR A 72 -9.99 -8.15 1.55
CA THR A 72 -11.30 -8.79 1.56
C THR A 72 -12.46 -7.80 1.72
N TYR A 73 -12.20 -6.56 2.13
CA TYR A 73 -13.23 -5.56 2.45
C TYR A 73 -14.19 -5.25 1.30
N PRO A 74 -13.75 -5.10 0.04
CA PRO A 74 -14.67 -4.91 -1.08
C PRO A 74 -15.57 -6.12 -1.31
N PHE A 75 -15.04 -7.34 -1.18
CA PHE A 75 -15.79 -8.56 -1.36
C PHE A 75 -16.93 -8.72 -0.33
N ILE A 76 -16.67 -8.40 0.94
CA ILE A 76 -17.69 -8.48 2.01
C ILE A 76 -18.56 -7.22 2.11
N GLY A 77 -18.40 -6.25 1.20
CA GLY A 77 -19.20 -5.03 1.16
C GLY A 77 -18.92 -4.03 2.28
N SER A 78 -17.77 -4.14 2.96
CA SER A 78 -17.38 -3.20 4.02
C SER A 78 -16.76 -1.91 3.49
N SER A 79 -16.21 -1.93 2.28
CA SER A 79 -15.75 -0.76 1.53
C SER A 79 -15.90 -0.99 0.04
N GLU A 80 -15.78 0.06 -0.77
CA GLU A 80 -15.76 -0.05 -2.22
C GLU A 80 -14.34 -0.29 -2.74
N ILE A 81 -13.35 0.37 -2.13
CA ILE A 81 -11.94 0.28 -2.52
C ILE A 81 -11.05 0.15 -1.29
N ILE A 82 -9.77 -0.09 -1.51
CA ILE A 82 -8.79 -0.22 -0.44
C ILE A 82 -7.52 0.58 -0.70
N THR A 83 -6.78 0.82 0.37
CA THR A 83 -5.37 1.20 0.33
C THR A 83 -4.58 0.18 1.14
N ASP A 84 -3.65 -0.50 0.51
CA ASP A 84 -2.85 -1.53 1.20
C ASP A 84 -1.43 -1.61 0.65
N ILE A 85 -0.57 -2.31 1.39
CA ILE A 85 0.82 -2.57 0.99
C ILE A 85 0.87 -3.78 0.08
N THR A 86 1.55 -3.64 -1.04
CA THR A 86 1.82 -4.75 -1.96
C THR A 86 3.26 -4.74 -2.45
N SER A 87 3.86 -5.92 -2.61
CA SER A 87 5.17 -6.08 -3.25
C SER A 87 5.02 -6.41 -4.73
N THR A 88 4.23 -7.42 -5.05
CA THR A 88 4.06 -7.96 -6.41
C THR A 88 2.66 -7.75 -6.99
N GLY A 89 1.72 -7.28 -6.19
CA GLY A 89 0.30 -7.19 -6.57
C GLY A 89 -0.46 -8.51 -6.53
N LYS A 90 0.21 -9.64 -6.29
CA LYS A 90 -0.42 -10.97 -6.36
C LYS A 90 -1.60 -11.12 -5.41
N THR A 91 -1.43 -10.74 -4.13
CA THR A 91 -2.52 -10.82 -3.13
C THR A 91 -3.73 -9.98 -3.54
N LEU A 92 -3.52 -8.82 -4.15
CA LEU A 92 -4.60 -7.99 -4.68
C LEU A 92 -5.32 -8.71 -5.82
N ALA A 93 -4.58 -9.24 -6.79
CA ALA A 93 -5.14 -9.97 -7.92
C ALA A 93 -5.90 -11.24 -7.48
N ASP A 94 -5.36 -11.99 -6.51
CA ASP A 94 -6.03 -13.17 -5.93
C ASP A 94 -7.37 -12.82 -5.26
N ASN A 95 -7.61 -11.54 -4.91
CA ASN A 95 -8.85 -11.00 -4.35
C ASN A 95 -9.65 -10.16 -5.36
N ASN A 96 -9.41 -10.31 -6.67
CA ASN A 96 -10.07 -9.55 -7.74
C ASN A 96 -9.93 -8.03 -7.59
N LEU A 97 -8.74 -7.59 -7.18
CA LEU A 97 -8.39 -6.19 -7.04
C LEU A 97 -7.22 -5.84 -7.96
N ARG A 98 -7.21 -4.63 -8.50
CA ARG A 98 -6.10 -4.08 -9.26
C ARG A 98 -5.70 -2.69 -8.78
N VAL A 99 -4.44 -2.36 -8.96
CA VAL A 99 -3.88 -1.06 -8.61
C VAL A 99 -4.24 -0.04 -9.69
N LEU A 100 -4.66 1.16 -9.28
CA LEU A 100 -4.85 2.28 -10.22
C LEU A 100 -3.51 2.73 -10.82
N LYS A 101 -3.50 3.16 -12.08
CA LYS A 101 -2.29 3.57 -12.81
C LYS A 101 -1.48 4.65 -12.08
N ASP A 102 -2.15 5.58 -11.44
CA ASP A 102 -1.57 6.67 -10.65
C ASP A 102 -1.92 6.57 -9.15
N GLY A 103 -2.39 5.39 -8.71
CA GLY A 103 -2.75 5.09 -7.32
C GLY A 103 -1.58 4.72 -6.41
N PHE A 104 -0.37 5.09 -6.78
CA PHE A 104 0.83 4.84 -6.01
C PHE A 104 1.04 5.94 -4.96
N ILE A 105 1.01 5.57 -3.68
CA ILE A 105 1.11 6.52 -2.55
C ILE A 105 2.55 6.63 -2.06
N LEU A 106 3.21 5.50 -1.76
CA LEU A 106 4.49 5.46 -1.09
C LEU A 106 5.26 4.20 -1.45
N LYS A 107 6.57 4.34 -1.69
CA LYS A 107 7.52 3.24 -1.73
C LYS A 107 8.10 3.00 -0.34
N SER A 108 8.09 1.77 0.11
CA SER A 108 8.63 1.33 1.40
C SER A 108 9.67 0.23 1.19
N SER A 109 10.64 0.19 2.07
CA SER A 109 11.63 -0.89 2.14
C SER A 109 11.96 -1.21 3.59
N ALA A 110 12.38 -2.45 3.83
CA ALA A 110 12.83 -2.84 5.16
C ALA A 110 14.17 -2.15 5.49
N CYS A 111 14.24 -1.51 6.64
CA CYS A 111 15.44 -0.83 7.12
C CYS A 111 15.89 -1.44 8.45
N MET A 112 17.18 -1.70 8.57
CA MET A 112 17.79 -2.08 9.83
C MET A 112 18.27 -0.81 10.55
N LEU A 113 17.72 -0.52 11.72
CA LEU A 113 18.14 0.60 12.56
C LEU A 113 19.11 0.11 13.64
N VAL A 114 20.27 0.76 13.72
CA VAL A 114 21.30 0.45 14.72
C VAL A 114 21.65 1.71 15.50
N SER A 115 21.64 1.63 16.84
CA SER A 115 22.03 2.78 17.66
C SER A 115 23.52 3.10 17.51
N LYS A 116 23.87 4.39 17.49
CA LYS A 116 25.29 4.84 17.47
C LYS A 116 26.10 4.26 18.62
N LYS A 117 25.49 4.05 19.80
CA LYS A 117 26.13 3.43 20.96
C LYS A 117 26.48 1.96 20.71
N SER A 118 25.62 1.22 20.01
CA SER A 118 25.88 -0.18 19.64
C SER A 118 27.02 -0.32 18.63
N LEU A 119 27.19 0.62 17.71
CA LEU A 119 28.28 0.64 16.73
C LEU A 119 29.66 0.82 17.39
N ARG A 120 29.75 1.50 18.53
CA ARG A 120 30.99 1.67 19.28
C ARG A 120 31.45 0.39 20.01
N ASN A 121 30.58 -0.58 20.18
CA ASN A 121 30.88 -1.87 20.76
C ASN A 121 31.42 -2.83 19.69
N LYS A 122 32.72 -3.20 19.78
CA LYS A 122 33.41 -4.06 18.80
C LYS A 122 32.66 -5.39 18.51
N ARG A 123 32.10 -6.03 19.55
CA ARG A 123 31.37 -7.31 19.41
C ARG A 123 30.08 -7.11 18.60
N LYS A 124 29.30 -6.05 18.87
CA LYS A 124 28.07 -5.72 18.19
C LYS A 124 28.32 -5.24 16.76
N SER A 125 29.38 -4.47 16.53
CA SER A 125 29.82 -4.03 15.21
C SER A 125 30.22 -5.22 14.31
N LYS A 126 30.93 -6.21 14.87
CA LYS A 126 31.31 -7.45 14.16
C LYS A 126 30.06 -8.27 13.79
N MET A 127 29.08 -8.36 14.69
CA MET A 127 27.80 -9.03 14.41
C MET A 127 27.03 -8.34 13.28
N LEU A 128 26.98 -7.01 13.28
CA LEU A 128 26.35 -6.24 12.21
C LEU A 128 27.03 -6.47 10.84
N SER A 129 28.37 -6.51 10.81
CA SER A 129 29.11 -6.77 9.58
C SER A 129 28.84 -8.17 9.00
N PHE A 130 28.56 -9.15 9.85
CA PHE A 130 28.15 -10.48 9.44
C PHE A 130 26.79 -10.44 8.73
N PHE A 131 25.78 -9.82 9.33
CA PHE A 131 24.46 -9.63 8.70
C PHE A 131 24.49 -8.85 7.39
N LEU A 132 25.43 -7.91 7.23
CA LEU A 132 25.56 -7.13 6.00
C LEU A 132 26.33 -7.88 4.90
N LYS A 133 27.19 -8.85 5.22
CA LYS A 133 27.91 -9.70 4.27
C LYS A 133 26.99 -10.76 3.65
N ASP A 134 26.20 -11.44 4.48
CA ASP A 134 25.24 -12.46 4.06
C ASP A 134 24.25 -11.93 3.00
N LYS A 135 23.90 -10.65 3.10
CA LYS A 135 23.01 -9.99 2.12
C LYS A 135 23.64 -9.69 0.77
N LYS A 136 24.97 -9.58 0.66
CA LYS A 136 25.65 -9.39 -0.64
C LYS A 136 25.69 -10.67 -1.45
N GLU A 137 25.80 -11.81 -0.79
CA GLU A 137 25.84 -13.12 -1.45
C GLU A 137 24.45 -13.54 -1.97
N THR A 138 23.38 -13.29 -1.21
CA THR A 138 22.01 -13.62 -1.63
C THR A 138 21.50 -12.79 -2.83
N ASN A 139 22.01 -11.57 -3.04
CA ASN A 139 21.65 -10.76 -4.20
C ASN A 139 22.37 -11.18 -5.49
N LEU A 140 23.51 -11.85 -5.41
CA LEU A 140 24.25 -12.36 -6.56
C LEU A 140 23.67 -13.68 -7.11
N GLU A 141 22.95 -14.44 -6.29
CA GLU A 141 22.28 -15.69 -6.71
C GLU A 141 20.91 -15.45 -7.38
N ASN A 142 20.31 -14.27 -7.23
CA ASN A 142 19.00 -13.92 -7.82
C ASN A 142 19.11 -13.14 -9.14
N GLU A 143 20.32 -12.87 -9.64
CA GLU A 143 20.57 -12.17 -10.92
C GLU A 143 21.13 -13.10 -12.01
N ASN A 144 21.11 -14.44 -11.83
CA ASN A 144 21.52 -15.44 -12.83
C ASN A 144 20.34 -16.28 -13.31
#